data_b474b89c8d0e85680a8e17f4862649c9
#
_entry.id   b474b89c8d0e85680a8e17f4862649c9
#
_cell.length_a   1.000
_cell.length_b   1.000
_cell.length_c   1.000
_cell.angle_alpha   90.00
_cell.angle_beta   90.00
_cell.angle_gamma   90.00
#
_symmetry.space_group_name_H-M   'P 1'
#
loop_
_entity.id
_entity.type
_entity.pdbx_description
1 polymer ?
#
loop_
_entity_poly.entity_id
_entity_poly.type
_entity_poly.pdbx_seq_one_letter_code
_entity_poly.pdbx_strand_id
1 'polypeptide(L)'
;MEWVLSESLKVETITVAIADLPPSLQGTKLVQLTDLHYDGLRLSEKILAEAIEVCNQAEPDLIVLTGDYVTDDPEPIHQLVLRLKHLQSRVGVYAVLGNHDLYYPRAKAIIIDALTNIGVQVLWNEIAYPLGLELPFVGLADFWSHEFNPAPLMNQLDPTTPRIVLSHNPDSAEMLQQWRVDLQLSGHTHGGQIVIPGFGSAPKLLKIIRQNLPKLIWFWIPFMKECTRVVNHWEWAQGLHQIGANQLYVNRGLGTYPPGRLFCPPEVTIMTLV
;
A
#
# COMPACT_ATOMS: atom_id res chain seq x y z
N MET A 1 8.67 25.49 -1.26
CA MET A 1 8.59 25.64 0.22
C MET A 1 8.89 24.27 0.79
N GLU A 2 10.10 24.04 1.30
CA GLU A 2 10.43 22.78 1.94
C GLU A 2 9.55 22.61 3.18
N TRP A 3 8.81 21.52 3.23
CA TRP A 3 7.98 21.20 4.39
C TRP A 3 8.88 20.82 5.56
N VAL A 4 8.75 21.52 6.66
CA VAL A 4 9.67 21.51 7.83
C VAL A 4 9.75 20.15 8.56
N LEU A 5 8.97 19.14 8.14
CA LEU A 5 8.86 17.84 8.81
C LEU A 5 8.98 16.66 7.83
N SER A 6 9.98 16.67 6.93
CA SER A 6 10.29 15.47 6.16
C SER A 6 11.29 14.62 6.93
N GLU A 7 10.87 13.43 7.34
CA GLU A 7 11.76 12.44 7.96
C GLU A 7 12.59 11.71 6.89
N SER A 8 13.74 11.16 7.27
CA SER A 8 14.53 10.28 6.41
C SER A 8 13.78 8.98 6.11
N LEU A 9 14.08 8.36 4.96
CA LEU A 9 13.54 7.06 4.60
C LEU A 9 13.81 6.02 5.69
N LYS A 10 12.79 5.25 6.05
CA LYS A 10 12.88 4.13 6.98
C LYS A 10 12.77 2.81 6.21
N VAL A 11 13.69 1.91 6.45
CA VAL A 11 13.61 0.54 5.98
C VAL A 11 13.03 -0.32 7.12
N GLU A 12 11.86 -0.90 6.88
CA GLU A 12 11.28 -1.89 7.79
C GLU A 12 11.58 -3.30 7.27
N THR A 13 12.14 -4.14 8.12
CA THR A 13 12.40 -5.55 7.80
C THR A 13 11.56 -6.41 8.71
N ILE A 14 10.72 -7.25 8.12
CA ILE A 14 9.81 -8.13 8.86
C ILE A 14 9.86 -9.56 8.34
N THR A 15 9.52 -10.50 9.19
CA THR A 15 9.27 -11.90 8.84
C THR A 15 7.78 -12.17 8.95
N VAL A 16 7.20 -12.76 7.91
CA VAL A 16 5.77 -13.06 7.85
C VAL A 16 5.59 -14.58 7.76
N ALA A 17 4.92 -15.14 8.75
CA ALA A 17 4.57 -16.57 8.75
C ALA A 17 3.34 -16.78 7.86
N ILE A 18 3.49 -17.64 6.85
CA ILE A 18 2.42 -18.06 5.94
C ILE A 18 2.09 -19.51 6.25
N ALA A 19 0.87 -19.77 6.70
CA ALA A 19 0.45 -21.13 6.98
C ALA A 19 0.45 -21.98 5.70
N ASP A 20 0.97 -23.19 5.78
CA ASP A 20 1.10 -24.13 4.63
C ASP A 20 1.98 -23.59 3.51
N LEU A 21 2.91 -22.67 3.79
CA LEU A 21 3.86 -22.19 2.78
C LEU A 21 4.72 -23.36 2.28
N PRO A 22 4.77 -23.58 0.95
CA PRO A 22 5.63 -24.61 0.39
C PRO A 22 7.09 -24.44 0.83
N PRO A 23 7.81 -25.52 1.18
CA PRO A 23 9.21 -25.45 1.59
C PRO A 23 10.12 -24.74 0.56
N SER A 24 9.79 -24.87 -0.74
CA SER A 24 10.48 -24.21 -1.84
C SER A 24 10.35 -22.67 -1.83
N LEU A 25 9.36 -22.15 -1.13
CA LEU A 25 9.07 -20.70 -1.03
C LEU A 25 9.49 -20.12 0.32
N GLN A 26 9.97 -20.93 1.25
CA GLN A 26 10.54 -20.42 2.50
C GLN A 26 11.78 -19.55 2.23
N GLY A 27 11.85 -18.41 2.89
CA GLY A 27 12.91 -17.44 2.66
C GLY A 27 12.64 -16.48 1.47
N THR A 28 11.51 -16.63 0.76
CA THR A 28 11.14 -15.69 -0.32
C THR A 28 11.09 -14.28 0.20
N LYS A 29 11.78 -13.38 -0.50
CA LYS A 29 11.90 -11.99 -0.13
C LYS A 29 11.02 -11.11 -1.00
N LEU A 30 10.06 -10.43 -0.40
CA LEU A 30 9.20 -9.43 -1.02
C LEU A 30 9.62 -8.03 -0.60
N VAL A 31 9.57 -7.07 -1.51
CA VAL A 31 9.70 -5.64 -1.18
C VAL A 31 8.43 -4.91 -1.57
N GLN A 32 7.90 -4.10 -0.65
CA GLN A 32 6.72 -3.28 -0.90
C GLN A 32 7.07 -1.80 -0.96
N LEU A 33 6.57 -1.12 -2.00
CA LEU A 33 6.47 0.32 -2.14
C LEU A 33 5.02 0.73 -2.37
N THR A 34 4.61 1.90 -1.88
CA THR A 34 3.25 2.41 -2.06
C THR A 34 3.19 3.92 -1.90
N ASP A 35 2.08 4.52 -2.31
CA ASP A 35 1.74 5.93 -2.05
C ASP A 35 2.89 6.85 -2.46
N LEU A 36 3.31 6.76 -3.71
CA LEU A 36 4.41 7.55 -4.25
C LEU A 36 4.01 9.01 -4.42
N HIS A 37 2.76 9.27 -4.83
CA HIS A 37 2.25 10.61 -5.06
C HIS A 37 3.24 11.52 -5.80
N TYR A 38 3.80 10.97 -6.89
CA TYR A 38 4.84 11.64 -7.66
C TYR A 38 4.23 12.77 -8.49
N ASP A 39 4.37 13.99 -7.99
CA ASP A 39 3.85 15.23 -8.58
C ASP A 39 4.86 16.39 -8.52
N GLY A 40 6.10 16.09 -8.12
CA GLY A 40 7.17 17.08 -7.94
C GLY A 40 7.10 17.85 -6.61
N LEU A 41 6.10 17.59 -5.75
CA LEU A 41 5.90 18.27 -4.47
C LEU A 41 5.92 17.32 -3.28
N ARG A 42 5.24 16.16 -3.40
CA ARG A 42 4.98 15.23 -2.28
C ARG A 42 6.06 14.18 -2.11
N LEU A 43 6.78 13.85 -3.17
CA LEU A 43 7.90 12.91 -3.14
C LEU A 43 9.13 13.58 -3.77
N SER A 44 10.22 13.69 -3.01
CA SER A 44 11.46 14.20 -3.54
C SER A 44 12.20 13.15 -4.38
N GLU A 45 12.91 13.59 -5.44
CA GLU A 45 13.75 12.71 -6.25
C GLU A 45 14.78 11.95 -5.39
N LYS A 46 15.30 12.59 -4.33
CA LYS A 46 16.25 11.98 -3.41
C LYS A 46 15.64 10.76 -2.70
N ILE A 47 14.46 10.91 -2.10
CA ILE A 47 13.77 9.81 -1.39
C ILE A 47 13.41 8.69 -2.36
N LEU A 48 12.92 9.02 -3.56
CA LEU A 48 12.59 8.02 -4.57
C LEU A 48 13.83 7.24 -5.02
N ALA A 49 14.94 7.93 -5.29
CA ALA A 49 16.21 7.29 -5.68
C ALA A 49 16.75 6.38 -4.56
N GLU A 50 16.73 6.86 -3.30
CA GLU A 50 17.13 6.10 -2.13
C GLU A 50 16.24 4.85 -1.94
N ALA A 51 14.92 4.99 -2.12
CA ALA A 51 14.00 3.86 -2.01
C ALA A 51 14.27 2.79 -3.08
N ILE A 52 14.51 3.19 -4.34
CA ILE A 52 14.85 2.26 -5.42
C ILE A 52 16.20 1.56 -5.13
N GLU A 53 17.19 2.29 -4.64
CA GLU A 53 18.48 1.72 -4.27
C GLU A 53 18.34 0.68 -3.15
N VAL A 54 17.59 0.99 -2.10
CA VAL A 54 17.29 0.07 -0.99
C VAL A 54 16.56 -1.18 -1.50
N CYS A 55 15.57 -1.01 -2.38
CA CYS A 55 14.86 -2.14 -2.99
C CYS A 55 15.84 -3.08 -3.71
N ASN A 56 16.72 -2.52 -4.53
CA ASN A 56 17.67 -3.31 -5.33
C ASN A 56 18.74 -3.97 -4.45
N GLN A 57 19.25 -3.28 -3.43
CA GLN A 57 20.21 -3.82 -2.47
C GLN A 57 19.65 -4.98 -1.65
N ALA A 58 18.33 -5.01 -1.44
CA ALA A 58 17.67 -6.13 -0.78
C ALA A 58 17.70 -7.42 -1.61
N GLU A 59 18.00 -7.36 -2.91
CA GLU A 59 17.94 -8.50 -3.84
C GLU A 59 16.62 -9.29 -3.71
N PRO A 60 15.46 -8.64 -3.94
CA PRO A 60 14.17 -9.29 -3.71
C PRO A 60 13.85 -10.32 -4.78
N ASP A 61 13.10 -11.33 -4.39
CA ASP A 61 12.46 -12.23 -5.34
C ASP A 61 11.37 -11.49 -6.12
N LEU A 62 10.59 -10.67 -5.43
CA LEU A 62 9.45 -9.95 -5.98
C LEU A 62 9.36 -8.54 -5.40
N ILE A 63 8.98 -7.56 -6.23
CA ILE A 63 8.58 -6.23 -5.77
C ILE A 63 7.08 -6.05 -5.99
N VAL A 64 6.39 -5.49 -5.01
CA VAL A 64 4.97 -5.16 -5.09
C VAL A 64 4.76 -3.66 -4.91
N LEU A 65 3.95 -3.07 -5.78
CA LEU A 65 3.56 -1.67 -5.76
C LEU A 65 2.07 -1.59 -5.45
N THR A 66 1.69 -1.01 -4.30
CA THR A 66 0.32 -1.08 -3.82
C THR A 66 -0.50 0.19 -4.03
N GLY A 67 -0.19 0.96 -5.10
CA GLY A 67 -1.03 2.05 -5.60
C GLY A 67 -0.62 3.46 -5.20
N ASP A 68 -1.42 4.43 -5.65
CA ASP A 68 -1.22 5.87 -5.49
C ASP A 68 0.13 6.34 -6.03
N TYR A 69 0.34 6.11 -7.34
CA TYR A 69 1.54 6.52 -8.07
C TYR A 69 1.61 8.02 -8.27
N VAL A 70 0.47 8.62 -8.58
CA VAL A 70 0.29 10.06 -8.77
C VAL A 70 -0.67 10.63 -7.73
N THR A 71 -0.81 11.96 -7.67
CA THR A 71 -1.71 12.59 -6.70
C THR A 71 -3.10 12.83 -7.27
N ASP A 72 -3.18 13.56 -8.35
CA ASP A 72 -4.44 13.89 -9.03
C ASP A 72 -4.26 13.71 -10.54
N ASP A 73 -3.38 14.50 -11.17
CA ASP A 73 -3.08 14.45 -12.58
C ASP A 73 -2.28 13.18 -12.93
N PRO A 74 -2.65 12.38 -13.93
CA PRO A 74 -1.92 11.20 -14.35
C PRO A 74 -0.61 11.49 -15.13
N GLU A 75 -0.43 12.70 -15.69
CA GLU A 75 0.73 13.03 -16.54
C GLU A 75 2.10 12.76 -15.86
N PRO A 76 2.31 13.03 -14.56
CA PRO A 76 3.58 12.73 -13.90
C PRO A 76 4.00 11.26 -13.95
N ILE A 77 3.09 10.32 -14.24
CA ILE A 77 3.43 8.89 -14.38
C ILE A 77 4.53 8.65 -15.41
N HIS A 78 4.55 9.44 -16.50
CA HIS A 78 5.54 9.30 -17.57
C HIS A 78 6.96 9.61 -17.09
N GLN A 79 7.11 10.48 -16.11
CA GLN A 79 8.41 10.74 -15.47
C GLN A 79 8.72 9.71 -14.38
N LEU A 80 7.71 9.30 -13.62
CA LEU A 80 7.86 8.29 -12.57
C LEU A 80 8.37 6.95 -13.13
N VAL A 81 7.80 6.46 -14.24
CA VAL A 81 8.22 5.18 -14.84
C VAL A 81 9.68 5.20 -15.29
N LEU A 82 10.25 6.36 -15.63
CA LEU A 82 11.70 6.48 -15.93
C LEU A 82 12.58 6.22 -14.70
N ARG A 83 12.02 6.30 -13.50
CA ARG A 83 12.68 5.92 -12.25
C ARG A 83 12.36 4.47 -11.91
N LEU A 84 11.08 4.08 -11.93
CA LEU A 84 10.64 2.74 -11.55
C LEU A 84 11.22 1.63 -12.44
N LYS A 85 11.56 1.90 -13.69
CA LYS A 85 12.24 0.93 -14.59
C LYS A 85 13.60 0.44 -14.05
N HIS A 86 14.15 1.10 -13.04
CA HIS A 86 15.41 0.69 -12.40
C HIS A 86 15.21 -0.27 -11.23
N LEU A 87 13.96 -0.56 -10.85
CA LEU A 87 13.66 -1.61 -9.87
C LEU A 87 14.08 -2.97 -10.41
N GLN A 88 14.75 -3.76 -9.57
CA GLN A 88 15.29 -5.07 -9.92
C GLN A 88 14.74 -6.13 -8.96
N SER A 89 14.24 -7.22 -9.51
CA SER A 89 13.77 -8.38 -8.76
C SER A 89 13.90 -9.63 -9.60
N ARG A 90 13.95 -10.79 -8.95
CA ARG A 90 14.17 -12.07 -9.65
C ARG A 90 12.99 -12.48 -10.56
N VAL A 91 11.75 -12.27 -10.10
CA VAL A 91 10.55 -12.75 -10.83
C VAL A 91 9.64 -11.61 -11.32
N GLY A 92 9.98 -10.37 -11.05
CA GLY A 92 9.28 -9.21 -11.61
C GLY A 92 8.67 -8.26 -10.57
N VAL A 93 8.00 -7.24 -11.08
CA VAL A 93 7.31 -6.19 -10.31
C VAL A 93 5.82 -6.31 -10.58
N TYR A 94 5.03 -6.42 -9.53
CA TYR A 94 3.57 -6.53 -9.58
C TYR A 94 2.92 -5.32 -8.92
N ALA A 95 1.80 -4.87 -9.46
CA ALA A 95 1.20 -3.61 -9.05
C ALA A 95 -0.32 -3.72 -8.95
N VAL A 96 -0.91 -2.94 -8.04
CA VAL A 96 -2.32 -2.56 -8.06
C VAL A 96 -2.42 -1.04 -8.11
N LEU A 97 -3.58 -0.50 -8.44
CA LEU A 97 -3.83 0.94 -8.42
C LEU A 97 -4.47 1.36 -7.10
N GLY A 98 -4.22 2.61 -6.69
CA GLY A 98 -4.91 3.26 -5.60
C GLY A 98 -6.00 4.21 -6.08
N ASN A 99 -6.68 4.85 -5.12
CA ASN A 99 -7.79 5.74 -5.41
C ASN A 99 -7.35 7.03 -6.14
N HIS A 100 -6.13 7.52 -5.89
CA HIS A 100 -5.60 8.69 -6.58
C HIS A 100 -5.30 8.42 -8.06
N ASP A 101 -4.99 7.20 -8.40
CA ASP A 101 -4.75 6.76 -9.78
C ASP A 101 -6.05 6.73 -10.64
N LEU A 102 -7.21 7.03 -10.02
CA LEU A 102 -8.53 6.94 -10.65
C LEU A 102 -9.28 8.28 -10.75
N TYR A 103 -8.72 9.38 -10.22
CA TYR A 103 -9.44 10.65 -10.08
C TYR A 103 -9.83 11.30 -11.42
N TYR A 104 -9.01 11.15 -12.44
CA TYR A 104 -9.29 11.75 -13.74
C TYR A 104 -9.83 10.74 -14.75
N PRO A 105 -10.67 11.17 -15.68
CA PRO A 105 -11.06 10.32 -16.79
C PRO A 105 -9.82 9.80 -17.54
N ARG A 106 -9.75 8.48 -17.79
CA ARG A 106 -8.65 7.77 -18.44
C ARG A 106 -7.36 7.64 -17.59
N ALA A 107 -7.26 8.20 -16.39
CA ALA A 107 -6.06 8.08 -15.56
C ALA A 107 -5.66 6.61 -15.38
N LYS A 108 -6.61 5.73 -15.04
CA LYS A 108 -6.41 4.28 -14.96
C LYS A 108 -5.69 3.71 -16.18
N ALA A 109 -6.17 4.01 -17.40
CA ALA A 109 -5.57 3.48 -18.61
C ALA A 109 -4.15 4.05 -18.84
N ILE A 110 -3.96 5.35 -18.65
CA ILE A 110 -2.66 6.01 -18.79
C ILE A 110 -1.63 5.39 -17.83
N ILE A 111 -2.01 5.16 -16.57
CA ILE A 111 -1.11 4.63 -15.55
C ILE A 111 -0.80 3.16 -15.83
N ILE A 112 -1.80 2.34 -16.17
CA ILE A 112 -1.60 0.94 -16.55
C ILE A 112 -0.66 0.84 -17.74
N ASP A 113 -0.90 1.59 -18.80
CA ASP A 113 -0.07 1.58 -20.01
C ASP A 113 1.37 1.99 -19.69
N ALA A 114 1.57 3.06 -18.90
CA ALA A 114 2.90 3.52 -18.54
C ALA A 114 3.68 2.48 -17.72
N LEU A 115 3.05 1.85 -16.73
CA LEU A 115 3.65 0.81 -15.89
C LEU A 115 3.95 -0.46 -16.69
N THR A 116 3.01 -0.90 -17.53
CA THR A 116 3.17 -2.10 -18.36
C THR A 116 4.30 -1.93 -19.38
N ASN A 117 4.46 -0.74 -19.95
CA ASN A 117 5.54 -0.45 -20.90
C ASN A 117 6.96 -0.58 -20.31
N ILE A 118 7.10 -0.55 -18.98
CA ILE A 118 8.38 -0.80 -18.29
C ILE A 118 8.47 -2.21 -17.70
N GLY A 119 7.51 -3.10 -18.02
CA GLY A 119 7.49 -4.50 -17.58
C GLY A 119 6.84 -4.76 -16.22
N VAL A 120 6.17 -3.77 -15.62
CA VAL A 120 5.37 -3.96 -14.40
C VAL A 120 4.06 -4.67 -14.75
N GLN A 121 3.71 -5.72 -14.01
CA GLN A 121 2.43 -6.43 -14.18
C GLN A 121 1.37 -5.78 -13.28
N VAL A 122 0.44 -5.04 -13.88
CA VAL A 122 -0.64 -4.39 -13.15
C VAL A 122 -1.82 -5.36 -13.06
N LEU A 123 -2.21 -5.66 -11.83
CA LEU A 123 -3.34 -6.54 -11.52
C LEU A 123 -4.56 -5.69 -11.16
N TRP A 124 -5.63 -5.86 -11.93
CA TRP A 124 -6.90 -5.17 -11.69
C TRP A 124 -8.04 -6.18 -11.69
N ASN A 125 -8.37 -6.70 -10.50
CA ASN A 125 -9.20 -7.88 -10.32
C ASN A 125 -8.64 -9.10 -11.09
N GLU A 126 -7.39 -9.40 -10.85
CA GLU A 126 -6.66 -10.47 -11.53
C GLU A 126 -5.87 -11.32 -10.55
N ILE A 127 -5.64 -12.59 -10.93
CA ILE A 127 -4.77 -13.51 -10.19
C ILE A 127 -3.51 -13.73 -11.01
N ALA A 128 -2.36 -13.60 -10.36
CA ALA A 128 -1.06 -13.92 -10.92
C ALA A 128 -0.36 -15.03 -10.11
N TYR A 129 0.59 -15.70 -10.71
CA TYR A 129 1.34 -16.80 -10.11
C TYR A 129 2.86 -16.59 -10.23
N PRO A 130 3.40 -15.47 -9.70
CA PRO A 130 4.83 -15.14 -9.88
C PRO A 130 5.78 -16.18 -9.27
N LEU A 131 5.33 -16.86 -8.23
CA LEU A 131 6.10 -17.85 -7.48
C LEU A 131 5.56 -19.28 -7.67
N GLY A 132 4.73 -19.50 -8.68
CA GLY A 132 4.10 -20.79 -8.95
C GLY A 132 2.66 -20.87 -8.42
N LEU A 133 1.98 -21.96 -8.77
CA LEU A 133 0.55 -22.15 -8.47
C LEU A 133 0.25 -22.31 -6.98
N GLU A 134 1.27 -22.63 -6.17
CA GLU A 134 1.12 -22.90 -4.75
C GLU A 134 1.02 -21.62 -3.88
N LEU A 135 1.32 -20.44 -4.46
CA LEU A 135 1.17 -19.14 -3.78
C LEU A 135 0.65 -18.08 -4.77
N PRO A 136 -0.66 -18.09 -5.09
CA PRO A 136 -1.27 -17.07 -5.92
C PRO A 136 -1.22 -15.67 -5.28
N PHE A 137 -1.04 -14.67 -6.16
CA PHE A 137 -1.16 -13.25 -5.85
C PHE A 137 -2.47 -12.72 -6.44
N VAL A 138 -3.34 -12.19 -5.62
CA VAL A 138 -4.63 -11.62 -6.03
C VAL A 138 -4.53 -10.11 -5.99
N GLY A 139 -4.53 -9.45 -7.14
CA GLY A 139 -4.59 -8.00 -7.22
C GLY A 139 -6.04 -7.52 -7.36
N LEU A 140 -6.48 -6.71 -6.42
CA LEU A 140 -7.84 -6.18 -6.40
C LEU A 140 -7.89 -4.77 -6.98
N ALA A 141 -9.03 -4.42 -7.58
CA ALA A 141 -9.37 -3.04 -7.88
C ALA A 141 -9.40 -2.22 -6.59
N ASP A 142 -9.24 -0.90 -6.70
CA ASP A 142 -9.35 -0.04 -5.53
C ASP A 142 -10.69 -0.20 -4.81
N PHE A 143 -10.65 -0.22 -3.48
CA PHE A 143 -11.81 -0.51 -2.62
C PHE A 143 -12.98 0.48 -2.80
N TRP A 144 -12.69 1.71 -3.18
CA TRP A 144 -13.71 2.73 -3.45
C TRP A 144 -14.17 2.76 -4.89
N SER A 145 -13.54 2.00 -5.77
CA SER A 145 -13.98 1.89 -7.15
C SER A 145 -15.25 1.05 -7.27
N HIS A 146 -16.08 1.35 -8.24
CA HIS A 146 -17.25 0.52 -8.56
C HIS A 146 -16.87 -0.87 -9.11
N GLU A 147 -15.59 -1.06 -9.43
CA GLU A 147 -15.04 -2.32 -9.96
C GLU A 147 -14.54 -3.25 -8.85
N PHE A 148 -14.46 -2.80 -7.58
CA PHE A 148 -14.00 -3.65 -6.48
C PHE A 148 -14.92 -4.87 -6.31
N ASN A 149 -14.43 -6.05 -6.67
CA ASN A 149 -15.19 -7.28 -6.63
C ASN A 149 -14.29 -8.50 -6.37
N PRO A 150 -13.97 -8.82 -5.11
CA PRO A 150 -13.07 -9.92 -4.78
C PRO A 150 -13.68 -11.31 -4.99
N ALA A 151 -15.02 -11.45 -4.86
CA ALA A 151 -15.66 -12.76 -4.83
C ALA A 151 -15.38 -13.65 -6.05
N PRO A 152 -15.44 -13.17 -7.31
CA PRO A 152 -15.13 -13.99 -8.47
C PRO A 152 -13.71 -14.54 -8.48
N LEU A 153 -12.75 -13.82 -7.88
CA LEU A 153 -11.34 -14.24 -7.81
C LEU A 153 -11.11 -15.20 -6.66
N MET A 154 -11.58 -14.83 -5.48
CA MET A 154 -11.34 -15.59 -4.26
C MET A 154 -12.05 -16.95 -4.27
N ASN A 155 -13.24 -17.03 -4.88
CA ASN A 155 -14.04 -18.25 -4.93
C ASN A 155 -13.50 -19.32 -5.93
N GLN A 156 -12.61 -18.93 -6.86
CA GLN A 156 -11.98 -19.89 -7.77
C GLN A 156 -10.69 -20.49 -7.21
N LEU A 157 -10.17 -19.94 -6.11
CA LEU A 157 -8.98 -20.47 -5.46
C LEU A 157 -9.36 -21.53 -4.42
N ASP A 158 -8.59 -22.62 -4.36
CA ASP A 158 -8.78 -23.65 -3.34
C ASP A 158 -8.63 -23.02 -1.94
N PRO A 159 -9.60 -23.21 -1.02
CA PRO A 159 -9.55 -22.63 0.32
C PRO A 159 -8.31 -23.00 1.15
N THR A 160 -7.67 -24.11 0.81
CA THR A 160 -6.46 -24.59 1.52
C THR A 160 -5.17 -23.98 0.97
N THR A 161 -5.19 -23.40 -0.24
CA THR A 161 -4.01 -22.79 -0.86
C THR A 161 -3.70 -21.45 -0.22
N PRO A 162 -2.48 -21.25 0.33
CA PRO A 162 -2.06 -19.95 0.85
C PRO A 162 -2.02 -18.89 -0.27
N ARG A 163 -2.32 -17.64 0.06
CA ARG A 163 -2.38 -16.55 -0.92
C ARG A 163 -2.00 -15.21 -0.38
N ILE A 164 -1.44 -14.38 -1.25
CA ILE A 164 -1.15 -12.98 -0.98
C ILE A 164 -2.16 -12.11 -1.75
N VAL A 165 -2.73 -11.11 -1.09
CA VAL A 165 -3.67 -10.16 -1.69
C VAL A 165 -3.03 -8.77 -1.73
N LEU A 166 -3.03 -8.14 -2.90
CA LEU A 166 -2.65 -6.75 -3.09
C LEU A 166 -3.94 -5.93 -3.16
N SER A 167 -4.13 -5.02 -2.21
CA SER A 167 -5.28 -4.13 -2.14
C SER A 167 -4.86 -2.81 -1.52
N HIS A 168 -4.98 -1.72 -2.26
CA HIS A 168 -4.47 -0.42 -1.84
C HIS A 168 -5.05 0.01 -0.48
N ASN A 169 -6.37 -0.01 -0.34
CA ASN A 169 -7.06 0.43 0.88
C ASN A 169 -7.14 -0.71 1.93
N PRO A 170 -6.63 -0.52 3.16
CA PRO A 170 -6.64 -1.54 4.20
C PRO A 170 -8.03 -1.92 4.70
N ASP A 171 -9.05 -1.04 4.57
CA ASP A 171 -10.43 -1.34 4.98
C ASP A 171 -11.04 -2.54 4.21
N SER A 172 -10.49 -2.89 3.04
CA SER A 172 -10.87 -4.09 2.31
C SER A 172 -10.66 -5.38 3.12
N ALA A 173 -9.72 -5.37 4.08
CA ALA A 173 -9.43 -6.52 4.93
C ALA A 173 -10.65 -6.97 5.76
N GLU A 174 -11.54 -6.04 6.13
CA GLU A 174 -12.77 -6.39 6.83
C GLU A 174 -13.66 -7.30 5.97
N MET A 175 -13.85 -6.95 4.71
CA MET A 175 -14.62 -7.76 3.76
C MET A 175 -13.93 -9.08 3.41
N LEU A 176 -12.60 -9.07 3.33
CA LEU A 176 -11.80 -10.22 2.94
C LEU A 176 -11.71 -11.31 4.02
N GLN A 177 -12.19 -11.07 5.25
CA GLN A 177 -12.22 -12.08 6.32
C GLN A 177 -13.06 -13.32 5.98
N GLN A 178 -13.95 -13.25 5.00
CA GLN A 178 -14.75 -14.38 4.56
C GLN A 178 -13.97 -15.41 3.72
N TRP A 179 -12.75 -15.08 3.32
CA TRP A 179 -11.83 -15.96 2.60
C TRP A 179 -10.50 -16.09 3.34
N ARG A 180 -9.74 -17.11 3.00
CA ARG A 180 -8.35 -17.20 3.43
C ARG A 180 -7.53 -16.10 2.76
N VAL A 181 -6.79 -15.31 3.54
CA VAL A 181 -5.81 -14.32 3.09
C VAL A 181 -4.61 -14.40 4.03
N ASP A 182 -3.55 -15.08 3.61
CA ASP A 182 -2.38 -15.28 4.48
C ASP A 182 -1.61 -13.99 4.68
N LEU A 183 -1.62 -13.09 3.67
CA LEU A 183 -1.09 -11.75 3.79
C LEU A 183 -1.80 -10.81 2.80
N GLN A 184 -2.42 -9.76 3.30
CA GLN A 184 -2.84 -8.60 2.51
C GLN A 184 -1.78 -7.50 2.61
N LEU A 185 -1.41 -6.90 1.47
CA LEU A 185 -0.49 -5.77 1.39
C LEU A 185 -1.25 -4.53 0.96
N SER A 186 -1.17 -3.48 1.80
CA SER A 186 -1.91 -2.22 1.62
C SER A 186 -1.03 -0.99 1.87
N GLY A 187 -1.51 0.17 1.42
CA GLY A 187 -0.98 1.49 1.69
C GLY A 187 -2.05 2.45 2.17
N HIS A 188 -2.28 3.55 1.43
CA HIS A 188 -3.40 4.48 1.52
C HIS A 188 -3.42 5.40 2.76
N THR A 189 -3.04 4.92 3.93
CA THR A 189 -3.17 5.63 5.20
C THR A 189 -2.06 6.62 5.47
N HIS A 190 -0.93 6.49 4.77
CA HIS A 190 0.34 7.18 5.06
C HIS A 190 0.79 7.03 6.53
N GLY A 191 0.38 5.98 7.22
CA GLY A 191 0.59 5.81 8.66
C GLY A 191 -0.11 6.88 9.52
N GLY A 192 -1.02 7.65 8.91
CA GLY A 192 -1.64 8.85 9.50
C GLY A 192 -0.72 10.06 9.52
N GLN A 193 0.47 10.00 8.92
CA GLN A 193 1.52 11.03 8.76
C GLN A 193 2.06 11.63 10.08
N ILE A 194 1.20 11.85 11.07
CA ILE A 194 1.57 12.37 12.40
C ILE A 194 1.24 11.29 13.41
N VAL A 195 2.27 10.78 14.07
CA VAL A 195 2.16 9.81 15.16
C VAL A 195 2.55 10.48 16.47
N ILE A 196 1.72 10.30 17.49
CA ILE A 196 2.02 10.80 18.84
C ILE A 196 2.53 9.62 19.66
N PRO A 197 3.79 9.65 20.12
CA PRO A 197 4.38 8.54 20.89
C PRO A 197 3.50 8.15 22.07
N GLY A 198 3.20 6.86 22.21
CA GLY A 198 2.31 6.32 23.23
C GLY A 198 0.81 6.43 22.97
N PHE A 199 0.38 7.21 21.99
CA PHE A 199 -1.05 7.43 21.68
C PHE A 199 -1.48 6.95 20.28
N GLY A 200 -0.53 6.78 19.36
CA GLY A 200 -0.79 6.36 17.99
C GLY A 200 -0.96 7.51 16.99
N SER A 201 -1.56 7.25 15.84
CA SER A 201 -1.70 8.25 14.78
C SER A 201 -2.70 9.36 15.17
N ALA A 202 -2.42 10.59 14.74
CA ALA A 202 -3.30 11.74 14.99
C ALA A 202 -4.73 11.53 14.47
N PRO A 203 -4.96 10.96 13.27
CA PRO A 203 -6.31 10.63 12.81
C PRO A 203 -7.07 9.65 13.71
N LYS A 204 -6.37 8.64 14.26
CA LYS A 204 -6.96 7.71 15.25
C LYS A 204 -7.45 8.47 16.49
N LEU A 205 -6.62 9.36 17.03
CA LEU A 205 -6.99 10.18 18.19
C LEU A 205 -8.16 11.10 17.87
N LEU A 206 -8.17 11.75 16.70
CA LEU A 206 -9.28 12.58 16.25
C LEU A 206 -10.58 11.77 16.12
N LYS A 207 -10.51 10.53 15.63
CA LYS A 207 -11.67 9.63 15.59
C LYS A 207 -12.22 9.34 16.98
N ILE A 208 -11.35 9.04 17.96
CA ILE A 208 -11.75 8.80 19.36
C ILE A 208 -12.37 10.06 19.96
N ILE A 209 -11.76 11.23 19.78
CA ILE A 209 -12.28 12.52 20.24
C ILE A 209 -13.66 12.78 19.63
N ARG A 210 -13.82 12.55 18.32
CA ARG A 210 -15.08 12.73 17.61
C ARG A 210 -16.21 11.86 18.19
N GLN A 211 -15.92 10.64 18.56
CA GLN A 211 -16.93 9.73 19.16
C GLN A 211 -17.42 10.22 20.52
N ASN A 212 -16.60 10.98 21.23
CA ASN A 212 -16.90 11.47 22.60
C ASN A 212 -17.34 12.93 22.68
N LEU A 213 -17.30 13.68 21.56
CA LEU A 213 -17.70 15.09 21.54
C LEU A 213 -19.05 15.30 20.82
N PRO A 214 -19.87 16.27 21.29
CA PRO A 214 -21.08 16.68 20.58
C PRO A 214 -20.79 17.15 19.16
N LYS A 215 -21.64 16.78 18.19
CA LYS A 215 -21.48 17.12 16.76
C LYS A 215 -21.29 18.62 16.50
N LEU A 216 -21.85 19.47 17.35
CA LEU A 216 -21.75 20.92 17.24
C LEU A 216 -20.32 21.44 17.36
N ILE A 217 -19.44 20.72 18.09
CA ILE A 217 -18.05 21.12 18.34
C ILE A 217 -17.13 20.68 17.19
N TRP A 218 -17.52 19.68 16.38
CA TRP A 218 -16.70 19.15 15.29
C TRP A 218 -16.31 20.20 14.25
N PHE A 219 -17.16 21.23 14.08
CA PHE A 219 -16.91 22.30 13.12
C PHE A 219 -15.68 23.16 13.48
N TRP A 220 -15.32 23.22 14.76
CA TRP A 220 -14.23 24.03 15.26
C TRP A 220 -12.88 23.30 15.33
N ILE A 221 -12.86 21.97 15.11
CA ILE A 221 -11.64 21.16 15.16
C ILE A 221 -11.20 20.87 13.72
N PRO A 222 -10.02 21.36 13.31
CA PRO A 222 -9.47 21.09 11.99
C PRO A 222 -9.36 19.58 11.75
N PHE A 223 -9.53 19.15 10.49
CA PHE A 223 -9.43 17.75 10.02
C PHE A 223 -10.40 16.75 10.69
N MET A 224 -11.32 17.18 11.51
CA MET A 224 -12.26 16.30 12.23
C MET A 224 -13.19 15.54 11.28
N LYS A 225 -13.50 16.09 10.10
CA LYS A 225 -14.35 15.46 9.07
C LYS A 225 -13.52 14.59 8.13
N GLU A 226 -12.33 15.07 7.78
CA GLU A 226 -11.46 14.45 6.80
C GLU A 226 -10.93 13.10 7.30
N CYS A 227 -10.54 12.99 8.57
CA CYS A 227 -9.98 11.77 9.13
C CYS A 227 -10.92 10.54 9.04
N THR A 228 -12.24 10.74 8.89
CA THR A 228 -13.20 9.63 8.73
C THR A 228 -13.55 9.32 7.27
N ARG A 229 -12.95 10.04 6.32
CA ARG A 229 -13.16 9.81 4.89
C ARG A 229 -12.03 9.01 4.26
N VAL A 230 -10.87 8.94 4.93
CA VAL A 230 -9.71 8.22 4.41
C VAL A 230 -9.87 6.73 4.68
N VAL A 231 -10.03 6.31 5.93
CA VAL A 231 -10.27 4.92 6.32
C VAL A 231 -11.22 4.85 7.52
N ASN A 232 -11.90 3.71 7.63
CA ASN A 232 -12.71 3.38 8.81
C ASN A 232 -11.84 2.86 9.96
N HIS A 233 -10.77 2.13 9.65
CA HIS A 233 -9.91 1.40 10.59
C HIS A 233 -8.56 2.09 10.81
N TRP A 234 -8.55 3.25 11.47
CA TRP A 234 -7.28 3.92 11.83
C TRP A 234 -6.41 3.13 12.81
N GLU A 235 -6.94 2.10 13.44
CA GLU A 235 -6.17 1.11 14.19
C GLU A 235 -5.20 0.31 13.31
N TRP A 236 -5.49 0.21 12.01
CA TRP A 236 -4.65 -0.44 10.99
C TRP A 236 -3.81 0.56 10.18
N ALA A 237 -3.50 1.71 10.76
CA ALA A 237 -2.83 2.78 10.01
C ALA A 237 -1.43 2.41 9.50
N GLN A 238 -0.73 1.48 10.13
CA GLN A 238 0.61 1.03 9.72
C GLN A 238 1.01 -0.29 10.39
N GLY A 239 1.92 -1.03 9.74
CA GLY A 239 2.52 -2.26 10.29
C GLY A 239 1.66 -3.51 10.08
N LEU A 240 2.03 -4.59 10.76
CA LEU A 240 1.39 -5.90 10.65
C LEU A 240 0.25 -6.05 11.65
N HIS A 241 -0.91 -6.48 11.17
CA HIS A 241 -2.14 -6.69 11.94
C HIS A 241 -2.70 -8.07 11.70
N GLN A 242 -3.36 -8.64 12.73
CA GLN A 242 -4.14 -9.85 12.64
C GLN A 242 -5.62 -9.47 12.49
N ILE A 243 -6.27 -9.90 11.40
CA ILE A 243 -7.67 -9.59 11.07
C ILE A 243 -8.43 -10.91 10.98
N GLY A 244 -8.99 -11.36 12.10
CA GLY A 244 -9.53 -12.73 12.20
C GLY A 244 -8.43 -13.75 12.01
N ALA A 245 -8.56 -14.64 11.01
CA ALA A 245 -7.54 -15.61 10.63
C ALA A 245 -6.50 -15.04 9.63
N ASN A 246 -6.76 -13.86 9.07
CA ASN A 246 -5.97 -13.25 8.01
C ASN A 246 -4.93 -12.26 8.57
N GLN A 247 -3.86 -12.00 7.81
CA GLN A 247 -2.86 -10.98 8.14
C GLN A 247 -2.98 -9.80 7.17
N LEU A 248 -2.80 -8.59 7.70
CA LEU A 248 -2.76 -7.33 6.94
C LEU A 248 -1.47 -6.59 7.27
N TYR A 249 -0.71 -6.22 6.27
CA TYR A 249 0.39 -5.27 6.42
C TYR A 249 0.06 -3.96 5.73
N VAL A 250 0.20 -2.86 6.46
CA VAL A 250 -0.05 -1.51 5.96
C VAL A 250 1.25 -0.72 5.97
N ASN A 251 1.75 -0.40 4.79
CA ASN A 251 2.96 0.39 4.60
C ASN A 251 2.62 1.89 4.65
N ARG A 252 3.52 2.70 5.26
CA ARG A 252 3.32 4.14 5.43
C ARG A 252 3.47 4.96 4.15
N GLY A 253 3.92 4.33 3.05
CA GLY A 253 4.14 5.01 1.77
C GLY A 253 5.32 5.97 1.76
N LEU A 254 5.67 6.45 0.57
CA LEU A 254 6.78 7.36 0.35
C LEU A 254 6.35 8.83 0.28
N GLY A 255 5.21 9.12 -0.34
CA GLY A 255 4.69 10.48 -0.51
C GLY A 255 4.28 11.13 0.81
N THR A 256 4.34 12.44 0.85
CA THR A 256 4.06 13.23 2.05
C THR A 256 3.09 14.36 1.74
N TYR A 257 1.97 14.41 2.45
CA TYR A 257 1.00 15.49 2.37
C TYR A 257 1.26 16.58 3.43
N PRO A 258 0.78 17.82 3.25
CA PRO A 258 0.76 18.82 4.30
C PRO A 258 0.02 18.34 5.56
N PRO A 259 0.48 18.64 6.75
CA PRO A 259 1.63 19.49 7.12
C PRO A 259 2.98 18.77 7.13
N GLY A 260 3.10 17.55 6.67
CA GLY A 260 4.32 16.77 6.67
C GLY A 260 4.21 15.53 7.57
N ARG A 261 5.33 14.81 7.73
CA ARG A 261 5.42 13.61 8.57
C ARG A 261 6.10 13.94 9.90
N LEU A 262 5.56 13.43 11.00
CA LEU A 262 6.13 13.55 12.34
C LEU A 262 6.05 12.20 13.06
N PHE A 263 7.20 11.63 13.43
CA PHE A 263 7.34 10.27 13.98
C PHE A 263 6.68 9.18 13.12
N CYS A 264 6.61 9.43 11.81
CA CYS A 264 5.99 8.58 10.81
C CYS A 264 6.77 8.67 9.48
N PRO A 265 8.03 8.21 9.45
CA PRO A 265 8.90 8.34 8.27
C PRO A 265 8.33 7.63 7.06
N PRO A 266 8.67 8.09 5.83
CA PRO A 266 8.44 7.32 4.61
C PRO A 266 9.08 5.94 4.71
N GLU A 267 8.48 4.93 4.07
CA GLU A 267 8.82 3.54 4.31
C GLU A 267 9.07 2.74 3.03
N VAL A 268 10.14 1.94 3.06
CA VAL A 268 10.33 0.74 2.23
C VAL A 268 10.22 -0.47 3.13
N THR A 269 9.39 -1.45 2.78
CA THR A 269 9.26 -2.67 3.58
C THR A 269 9.89 -3.86 2.87
N ILE A 270 10.77 -4.57 3.56
CA ILE A 270 11.38 -5.83 3.14
C ILE A 270 10.76 -6.95 3.98
N MET A 271 10.12 -7.90 3.32
CA MET A 271 9.43 -9.02 3.97
C MET A 271 10.09 -10.33 3.60
N THR A 272 10.30 -11.19 4.58
CA THR A 272 10.72 -12.59 4.35
C THR A 272 9.58 -13.52 4.73
N LEU A 273 9.13 -14.37 3.78
CA LEU A 273 8.10 -15.36 4.02
C LEU A 273 8.69 -16.61 4.68
N VAL A 274 8.04 -17.13 5.73
CA VAL A 274 8.42 -18.34 6.45
C VAL A 274 7.25 -19.26 6.72
#